data_0a78c7c0d653fb7c2c5348010ed6e6ce
#
_entry.id   0a78c7c0d653fb7c2c5348010ed6e6ce
#
_cell.length_a   1.000
_cell.length_b   1.000
_cell.length_c   1.000
_cell.angle_alpha   90.00
_cell.angle_beta   90.00
_cell.angle_gamma   90.00
#
_symmetry.space_group_name_H-M   'P 1'
#
loop_
_entity.id
_entity.type
_entity.pdbx_description
1 polymer ?
#
loop_
_entity_poly.entity_id
_entity_poly.type
_entity_poly.pdbx_seq_one_letter_code
_entity_poly.pdbx_strand_id
1 'polypeptide(L)'
;MTYQNVTDLGEEQETGEGLPTFSKDELQDLDKQELKIAIATLEKKNESTNVDLSVLAEYRKRVEEHAARSTDLAEAVNARDDAKKRCDELRRLRLEGFMEGFSIITARLKEMYQMITMGGNAELELVDSLDPFSEGILFSVMPPKKSWKNISNLSGGEKTLSSLALVFALHHYKPTPLYVMDEIDAALDFRNVSIVASYIKERTKNAQFIVISLRNNMFELASRLVGVYKVNHMVSLLASHTYDIGTDILADKECDDREQRLHYGACLISVVCCHD
;
A
#
# COMPACT_ATOMS: atom_id res chain seq x y z
N MET A 1 -29.01 -43.34 -6.36
CA MET A 1 -29.40 -43.95 -5.09
C MET A 1 -28.78 -43.08 -4.02
N THR A 2 -29.62 -42.32 -3.39
CA THR A 2 -29.25 -41.22 -2.43
C THR A 2 -28.82 -41.81 -1.11
N TYR A 3 -27.69 -41.38 -0.61
CA TYR A 3 -27.04 -41.75 0.66
C TYR A 3 -27.84 -41.35 1.94
N GLN A 4 -29.10 -40.98 1.77
CA GLN A 4 -29.95 -40.52 2.87
C GLN A 4 -30.62 -41.60 3.70
N ASN A 5 -30.54 -42.88 3.29
CA ASN A 5 -31.28 -43.96 3.97
C ASN A 5 -30.43 -44.80 4.94
N VAL A 6 -29.17 -44.43 5.20
CA VAL A 6 -28.29 -45.22 6.10
C VAL A 6 -28.12 -44.55 7.47
N THR A 7 -28.52 -43.29 7.61
CA THR A 7 -28.42 -42.55 8.89
C THR A 7 -29.55 -42.93 9.89
N ASP A 8 -30.62 -43.56 9.43
CA ASP A 8 -31.76 -43.92 10.29
C ASP A 8 -31.62 -45.25 11.05
N LEU A 9 -30.49 -45.93 10.88
CA LEU A 9 -30.23 -47.21 11.56
C LEU A 9 -29.33 -47.04 12.82
N GLY A 10 -29.06 -45.83 13.25
CA GLY A 10 -28.03 -45.54 14.25
C GLY A 10 -28.50 -44.93 15.57
N GLU A 11 -29.73 -44.53 15.71
CA GLU A 11 -30.31 -44.16 16.99
C GLU A 11 -31.16 -45.33 17.51
N GLU A 12 -30.51 -46.39 18.01
CA GLU A 12 -31.14 -47.14 19.09
C GLU A 12 -31.29 -46.14 20.24
N GLN A 13 -32.46 -45.49 20.31
CA GLN A 13 -32.98 -45.03 21.59
C GLN A 13 -32.89 -46.23 22.50
N GLU A 14 -31.98 -46.19 23.51
CA GLU A 14 -32.15 -46.91 24.73
C GLU A 14 -33.43 -46.37 25.38
N THR A 15 -34.58 -46.72 24.82
CA THR A 15 -35.82 -46.68 25.54
C THR A 15 -35.64 -47.72 26.64
N GLY A 16 -35.40 -47.23 27.84
CA GLY A 16 -35.38 -48.10 29.07
C GLY A 16 -36.77 -48.63 29.35
N GLU A 17 -37.42 -49.18 28.33
CA GLU A 17 -38.58 -50.06 28.48
C GLU A 17 -38.05 -51.42 28.87
N GLY A 18 -38.14 -51.71 30.15
CA GLY A 18 -37.89 -53.03 30.67
C GLY A 18 -38.71 -54.03 29.90
N LEU A 19 -38.21 -55.27 29.76
CA LEU A 19 -38.90 -56.38 29.14
C LEU A 19 -40.38 -56.35 29.53
N PRO A 20 -41.32 -56.53 28.58
CA PRO A 20 -42.73 -56.49 28.86
C PRO A 20 -43.09 -57.50 29.98
N THR A 21 -43.64 -56.97 31.03
CA THR A 21 -44.10 -57.80 32.19
C THR A 21 -45.53 -58.22 31.92
N PHE A 22 -45.71 -59.48 31.69
CA PHE A 22 -47.04 -60.08 31.46
C PHE A 22 -47.73 -60.37 32.81
N SER A 23 -49.03 -60.11 32.86
CA SER A 23 -49.85 -60.49 34.04
C SER A 23 -50.00 -62.02 34.12
N LYS A 24 -50.35 -62.52 35.31
CA LYS A 24 -50.54 -63.95 35.46
C LYS A 24 -51.63 -64.56 34.58
N ASP A 25 -52.63 -63.80 34.23
CA ASP A 25 -53.75 -64.20 33.38
C ASP A 25 -53.33 -64.27 31.91
N GLU A 26 -52.54 -63.33 31.45
CA GLU A 26 -51.98 -63.34 30.08
C GLU A 26 -50.96 -64.49 29.87
N LEU A 27 -50.24 -64.91 30.93
CA LEU A 27 -49.32 -66.04 30.89
C LEU A 27 -50.03 -67.38 30.82
N GLN A 28 -51.32 -67.51 31.24
CA GLN A 28 -52.11 -68.69 31.17
C GLN A 28 -52.68 -69.00 29.77
N ASP A 29 -52.89 -67.93 28.99
CA ASP A 29 -53.39 -68.00 27.62
C ASP A 29 -52.29 -68.23 26.56
N LEU A 30 -51.02 -68.21 26.97
CA LEU A 30 -49.91 -68.48 26.03
C LEU A 30 -49.59 -69.94 25.91
N ASP A 31 -49.70 -70.50 24.71
CA ASP A 31 -49.28 -71.86 24.43
C ASP A 31 -47.75 -72.01 24.53
N LYS A 32 -47.34 -72.76 25.56
CA LYS A 32 -45.91 -73.01 25.88
C LYS A 32 -45.19 -73.74 24.76
N GLN A 33 -45.94 -74.51 23.93
CA GLN A 33 -45.34 -75.26 22.79
C GLN A 33 -45.11 -74.31 21.61
N GLU A 34 -46.03 -73.45 21.31
CA GLU A 34 -45.84 -72.44 20.23
C GLU A 34 -44.68 -71.48 20.53
N LEU A 35 -44.55 -71.01 21.78
CA LEU A 35 -43.43 -70.21 22.19
C LEU A 35 -42.07 -70.86 22.08
N LYS A 36 -42.00 -72.18 22.41
CA LYS A 36 -40.77 -72.99 22.24
C LYS A 36 -40.39 -73.12 20.77
N ILE A 37 -41.38 -73.35 19.90
CA ILE A 37 -41.17 -73.45 18.48
C ILE A 37 -40.71 -72.13 17.90
N ALA A 38 -41.32 -71.03 18.35
CA ALA A 38 -40.95 -69.66 17.94
C ALA A 38 -39.51 -69.29 18.39
N ILE A 39 -39.14 -69.62 19.64
CA ILE A 39 -37.77 -69.44 20.13
C ILE A 39 -36.78 -70.26 19.30
N ALA A 40 -37.01 -71.56 19.13
CA ALA A 40 -36.13 -72.42 18.34
C ALA A 40 -36.00 -71.96 16.88
N THR A 41 -37.05 -71.38 16.30
CA THR A 41 -37.02 -70.85 14.93
C THR A 41 -36.21 -69.50 14.89
N LEU A 42 -36.34 -68.69 15.89
CA LEU A 42 -35.58 -67.45 16.00
C LEU A 42 -34.08 -67.71 16.30
N GLU A 43 -33.79 -68.65 17.18
CA GLU A 43 -32.42 -69.09 17.49
C GLU A 43 -31.77 -69.69 16.24
N LYS A 44 -32.46 -70.56 15.45
CA LYS A 44 -31.95 -71.13 14.21
C LYS A 44 -31.74 -69.99 13.13
N LYS A 45 -32.60 -69.03 13.10
CA LYS A 45 -32.50 -67.91 12.20
C LYS A 45 -31.32 -66.99 12.59
N ASN A 46 -31.08 -66.82 13.87
CA ASN A 46 -29.99 -66.06 14.41
C ASN A 46 -28.62 -66.75 14.22
N GLU A 47 -28.57 -68.09 14.41
CA GLU A 47 -27.38 -68.91 14.10
C GLU A 47 -27.02 -68.89 12.61
N SER A 48 -28.05 -68.84 11.75
CA SER A 48 -27.84 -68.81 10.28
C SER A 48 -27.39 -67.43 9.78
N THR A 49 -27.59 -66.40 10.54
CA THR A 49 -27.15 -65.04 10.22
C THR A 49 -25.79 -64.82 10.90
N ASN A 50 -24.73 -65.26 10.24
CA ASN A 50 -23.37 -65.04 10.71
C ASN A 50 -22.99 -63.55 10.44
N VAL A 51 -23.55 -62.68 11.26
CA VAL A 51 -23.29 -61.23 11.14
C VAL A 51 -21.94 -60.96 11.78
N ASP A 52 -20.97 -60.63 10.95
CA ASP A 52 -19.64 -60.17 11.44
C ASP A 52 -19.76 -58.78 12.07
N LEU A 53 -19.89 -58.74 13.39
CA LEU A 53 -20.00 -57.50 14.16
C LEU A 53 -18.74 -56.61 14.06
N SER A 54 -17.61 -57.17 13.61
CA SER A 54 -16.38 -56.42 13.39
C SER A 54 -16.52 -55.38 12.28
N VAL A 55 -17.31 -55.72 11.25
CA VAL A 55 -17.60 -54.80 10.12
C VAL A 55 -18.37 -53.56 10.57
N LEU A 56 -19.27 -53.69 11.55
CA LEU A 56 -20.00 -52.57 12.12
C LEU A 56 -19.07 -51.63 12.92
N ALA A 57 -18.15 -52.19 13.68
CA ALA A 57 -17.16 -51.42 14.42
C ALA A 57 -16.22 -50.67 13.45
N GLU A 58 -15.77 -51.31 12.39
CA GLU A 58 -14.94 -50.65 11.37
C GLU A 58 -15.72 -49.56 10.62
N TYR A 59 -16.99 -49.81 10.29
CA TYR A 59 -17.84 -48.80 9.66
C TYR A 59 -18.02 -47.57 10.53
N ARG A 60 -18.34 -47.73 11.82
CA ARG A 60 -18.46 -46.61 12.78
C ARG A 60 -17.18 -45.81 12.82
N LYS A 61 -16.03 -46.44 12.95
CA LYS A 61 -14.72 -45.77 12.95
C LYS A 61 -14.49 -44.98 11.67
N ARG A 62 -14.83 -45.56 10.50
CA ARG A 62 -14.68 -44.85 9.21
C ARG A 62 -15.64 -43.69 9.05
N VAL A 63 -16.84 -43.78 9.62
CA VAL A 63 -17.80 -42.64 9.64
C VAL A 63 -17.28 -41.52 10.50
N GLU A 64 -16.72 -41.80 11.68
CA GLU A 64 -16.09 -40.77 12.55
C GLU A 64 -14.88 -40.15 11.86
N GLU A 65 -14.00 -40.93 11.26
CA GLU A 65 -12.86 -40.42 10.50
C GLU A 65 -13.31 -39.56 9.31
N HIS A 66 -14.35 -39.96 8.61
CA HIS A 66 -14.92 -39.18 7.49
C HIS A 66 -15.52 -37.84 8.00
N ALA A 67 -16.28 -37.91 9.10
CA ALA A 67 -16.85 -36.69 9.71
C ALA A 67 -15.74 -35.70 10.14
N ALA A 68 -14.70 -36.20 10.81
CA ALA A 68 -13.55 -35.36 11.21
C ALA A 68 -12.86 -34.76 10.01
N ARG A 69 -12.54 -35.53 8.97
CA ARG A 69 -11.92 -35.02 7.73
C ARG A 69 -12.82 -34.03 6.97
N SER A 70 -14.14 -34.24 7.03
CA SER A 70 -15.10 -33.31 6.42
C SER A 70 -15.14 -31.98 7.12
N THR A 71 -15.05 -31.93 8.47
CA THR A 71 -14.94 -30.69 9.22
C THR A 71 -13.61 -30.00 8.96
N ASP A 72 -12.48 -30.71 8.97
CA ASP A 72 -11.16 -30.17 8.65
C ASP A 72 -11.14 -29.56 7.24
N LEU A 73 -11.75 -30.25 6.27
CA LEU A 73 -11.86 -29.76 4.91
C LEU A 73 -12.70 -28.47 4.85
N ALA A 74 -13.84 -28.43 5.54
CA ALA A 74 -14.70 -27.26 5.58
C ALA A 74 -13.99 -26.06 6.19
N GLU A 75 -13.25 -26.25 7.30
CA GLU A 75 -12.43 -25.20 7.92
C GLU A 75 -11.33 -24.71 6.98
N ALA A 76 -10.61 -25.60 6.32
CA ALA A 76 -9.57 -25.23 5.36
C ALA A 76 -10.12 -24.46 4.15
N VAL A 77 -11.30 -24.87 3.64
CA VAL A 77 -11.98 -24.17 2.55
C VAL A 77 -12.42 -22.78 2.98
N ASN A 78 -13.01 -22.64 4.17
CA ASN A 78 -13.43 -21.36 4.71
C ASN A 78 -12.22 -20.42 4.91
N ALA A 79 -11.15 -20.93 5.51
CA ALA A 79 -9.92 -20.16 5.70
C ALA A 79 -9.31 -19.67 4.37
N ARG A 80 -9.29 -20.55 3.33
CA ARG A 80 -8.87 -20.18 1.98
C ARG A 80 -9.75 -19.09 1.38
N ASP A 81 -11.06 -19.21 1.50
CA ASP A 81 -12.01 -18.27 0.90
C ASP A 81 -11.97 -16.92 1.60
N ASP A 82 -11.78 -16.90 2.91
CA ASP A 82 -11.59 -15.67 3.68
C ASP A 82 -10.27 -14.98 3.33
N ALA A 83 -9.19 -15.75 3.17
CA ALA A 83 -7.91 -15.21 2.71
C ALA A 83 -8.02 -14.62 1.29
N LYS A 84 -8.74 -15.30 0.39
CA LYS A 84 -9.00 -14.82 -0.97
C LYS A 84 -9.81 -13.53 -0.97
N LYS A 85 -10.93 -13.49 -0.23
CA LYS A 85 -11.76 -12.27 -0.09
C LYS A 85 -10.93 -11.10 0.42
N ARG A 86 -10.10 -11.32 1.45
CA ARG A 86 -9.22 -10.28 1.99
C ARG A 86 -8.19 -9.79 0.97
N CYS A 87 -7.62 -10.71 0.19
CA CYS A 87 -6.70 -10.35 -0.88
C CYS A 87 -7.36 -9.51 -1.96
N ASP A 88 -8.56 -9.89 -2.40
CA ASP A 88 -9.30 -9.16 -3.43
C ASP A 88 -9.74 -7.77 -2.93
N GLU A 89 -10.14 -7.66 -1.67
CA GLU A 89 -10.45 -6.37 -1.04
C GLU A 89 -9.23 -5.44 -0.97
N LEU A 90 -8.08 -5.98 -0.54
CA LEU A 90 -6.83 -5.20 -0.51
C LEU A 90 -6.39 -4.74 -1.90
N ARG A 91 -6.57 -5.57 -2.92
CA ARG A 91 -6.32 -5.18 -4.33
C ARG A 91 -7.22 -4.04 -4.77
N ARG A 92 -8.50 -4.10 -4.42
CA ARG A 92 -9.45 -3.03 -4.71
C ARG A 92 -9.07 -1.72 -4.03
N LEU A 93 -8.80 -1.76 -2.72
CA LEU A 93 -8.37 -0.58 -1.95
C LEU A 93 -7.06 0.02 -2.48
N ARG A 94 -6.11 -0.85 -2.88
CA ARG A 94 -4.87 -0.41 -3.52
C ARG A 94 -5.13 0.33 -4.83
N LEU A 95 -6.00 -0.22 -5.67
CA LEU A 95 -6.35 0.39 -6.96
C LEU A 95 -7.06 1.74 -6.75
N GLU A 96 -8.06 1.79 -5.90
CA GLU A 96 -8.81 3.02 -5.58
C GLU A 96 -7.89 4.12 -5.07
N GLY A 97 -7.05 3.81 -4.05
CA GLY A 97 -6.11 4.78 -3.49
C GLY A 97 -5.04 5.24 -4.48
N PHE A 98 -4.59 4.34 -5.37
CA PHE A 98 -3.66 4.69 -6.44
C PHE A 98 -4.31 5.62 -7.47
N MET A 99 -5.52 5.30 -7.96
CA MET A 99 -6.20 6.10 -8.97
C MET A 99 -6.60 7.48 -8.48
N GLU A 100 -7.02 7.58 -7.21
CA GLU A 100 -7.26 8.87 -6.56
C GLU A 100 -6.00 9.73 -6.54
N GLY A 101 -4.90 9.19 -6.01
CA GLY A 101 -3.61 9.87 -5.96
C GLY A 101 -3.09 10.23 -7.35
N PHE A 102 -3.17 9.31 -8.31
CA PHE A 102 -2.76 9.52 -9.68
C PHE A 102 -3.49 10.69 -10.35
N SER A 103 -4.82 10.76 -10.18
CA SER A 103 -5.65 11.83 -10.74
C SER A 103 -5.27 13.20 -10.15
N ILE A 104 -5.09 13.28 -8.84
CA ILE A 104 -4.69 14.52 -8.16
C ILE A 104 -3.30 14.95 -8.61
N ILE A 105 -2.33 14.03 -8.62
CA ILE A 105 -0.94 14.34 -8.99
C ILE A 105 -0.87 14.78 -10.46
N THR A 106 -1.59 14.11 -11.37
CA THR A 106 -1.61 14.48 -12.80
C THR A 106 -2.18 15.89 -13.00
N ALA A 107 -3.28 16.23 -12.33
CA ALA A 107 -3.87 17.56 -12.40
C ALA A 107 -2.89 18.63 -11.86
N ARG A 108 -2.26 18.37 -10.72
CA ARG A 108 -1.29 19.29 -10.11
C ARG A 108 0.00 19.40 -10.91
N LEU A 109 0.47 18.32 -11.48
CA LEU A 109 1.63 18.33 -12.37
C LEU A 109 1.42 19.28 -13.55
N LYS A 110 0.26 19.21 -14.17
CA LYS A 110 -0.11 20.10 -15.28
C LYS A 110 -0.08 21.57 -14.85
N GLU A 111 -0.73 21.90 -13.75
CA GLU A 111 -0.73 23.27 -13.19
C GLU A 111 0.68 23.75 -12.87
N MET A 112 1.49 22.94 -12.18
CA MET A 112 2.85 23.28 -11.79
C MET A 112 3.74 23.49 -13.04
N TYR A 113 3.65 22.59 -14.01
CA TYR A 113 4.46 22.69 -15.22
C TYR A 113 4.09 23.93 -16.05
N GLN A 114 2.80 24.22 -16.20
CA GLN A 114 2.33 25.45 -16.86
C GLN A 114 2.82 26.71 -16.17
N MET A 115 2.79 26.74 -14.84
CA MET A 115 3.25 27.88 -14.05
C MET A 115 4.77 28.10 -14.21
N ILE A 116 5.57 27.03 -14.08
CA ILE A 116 7.03 27.13 -14.16
C ILE A 116 7.49 27.47 -15.58
N THR A 117 6.89 26.87 -16.60
CA THR A 117 7.32 27.04 -18.01
C THR A 117 6.60 28.17 -18.73
N MET A 118 5.54 28.74 -18.13
CA MET A 118 4.70 29.80 -18.71
C MET A 118 4.10 29.44 -20.07
N GLY A 119 3.47 28.28 -20.17
CA GLY A 119 2.71 27.88 -21.35
C GLY A 119 3.01 26.49 -21.89
N GLY A 120 3.83 25.69 -21.19
CA GLY A 120 4.01 24.27 -21.48
C GLY A 120 2.86 23.42 -20.92
N ASN A 121 2.89 22.12 -21.20
CA ASN A 121 1.96 21.14 -20.64
C ASN A 121 2.71 19.86 -20.22
N ALA A 122 2.21 19.18 -19.23
CA ALA A 122 2.76 17.92 -18.75
C ALA A 122 1.63 16.98 -18.35
N GLU A 123 1.80 15.68 -18.62
CA GLU A 123 0.78 14.67 -18.40
C GLU A 123 1.42 13.36 -17.99
N LEU A 124 0.72 12.66 -17.07
CA LEU A 124 1.04 11.30 -16.71
C LEU A 124 -0.03 10.39 -17.30
N GLU A 125 0.39 9.35 -17.99
CA GLU A 125 -0.48 8.36 -18.60
C GLU A 125 -0.11 6.96 -18.09
N LEU A 126 -1.13 6.13 -17.88
CA LEU A 126 -0.91 4.72 -17.58
C LEU A 126 -0.61 3.99 -18.90
N VAL A 127 0.46 3.20 -18.93
CA VAL A 127 0.81 2.37 -20.09
C VAL A 127 -0.27 1.31 -20.29
N ASP A 128 -0.68 0.64 -19.21
CA ASP A 128 -1.83 -0.24 -19.21
C ASP A 128 -2.93 0.33 -18.29
N SER A 129 -4.06 0.70 -18.88
CA SER A 129 -5.21 1.23 -18.15
C SER A 129 -6.02 0.14 -17.43
N LEU A 130 -5.87 -1.14 -17.81
CA LEU A 130 -6.56 -2.26 -17.18
C LEU A 130 -5.83 -2.73 -15.92
N ASP A 131 -4.49 -2.73 -15.94
CA ASP A 131 -3.66 -3.00 -14.77
C ASP A 131 -2.59 -1.91 -14.60
N PRO A 132 -2.87 -0.86 -13.83
CA PRO A 132 -1.93 0.24 -13.60
C PRO A 132 -0.60 -0.17 -12.96
N PHE A 133 -0.49 -1.39 -12.47
CA PHE A 133 0.68 -1.90 -11.77
C PHE A 133 1.57 -2.81 -12.62
N SER A 134 1.14 -3.15 -13.84
CA SER A 134 1.88 -4.08 -14.71
C SER A 134 3.07 -3.42 -15.41
N GLU A 135 2.88 -2.28 -16.08
CA GLU A 135 3.90 -1.68 -16.94
C GLU A 135 4.38 -0.29 -16.49
N GLY A 136 3.65 0.36 -15.57
CA GLY A 136 4.05 1.64 -15.01
C GLY A 136 3.38 2.86 -15.65
N ILE A 137 4.05 4.03 -15.53
CA ILE A 137 3.50 5.34 -15.89
C ILE A 137 4.39 5.99 -16.93
N LEU A 138 3.79 6.47 -18.00
CA LEU A 138 4.44 7.28 -19.03
C LEU A 138 4.36 8.75 -18.62
N PHE A 139 5.50 9.43 -18.62
CA PHE A 139 5.58 10.86 -18.37
C PHE A 139 5.86 11.61 -19.67
N SER A 140 4.83 12.26 -20.20
CA SER A 140 4.87 13.05 -21.43
C SER A 140 4.83 14.54 -21.12
N VAL A 141 5.62 15.31 -21.86
CA VAL A 141 5.78 16.75 -21.65
C VAL A 141 5.76 17.48 -22.96
N MET A 142 5.11 18.62 -22.99
CA MET A 142 5.10 19.55 -24.11
C MET A 142 5.70 20.90 -23.66
N PRO A 143 6.99 21.15 -23.89
CA PRO A 143 7.59 22.45 -23.60
C PRO A 143 6.95 23.57 -24.46
N PRO A 144 7.02 24.82 -24.02
CA PRO A 144 6.46 25.93 -24.78
C PRO A 144 6.96 25.96 -26.23
N LYS A 145 6.04 26.09 -27.16
CA LYS A 145 6.32 26.14 -28.64
C LYS A 145 6.96 24.84 -29.19
N LYS A 146 6.86 23.72 -28.48
CA LYS A 146 7.36 22.40 -28.93
C LYS A 146 6.22 21.37 -28.91
N SER A 147 6.45 20.24 -29.59
CA SER A 147 5.53 19.09 -29.57
C SER A 147 5.70 18.24 -28.30
N TRP A 148 4.72 17.37 -28.05
CA TRP A 148 4.79 16.37 -26.99
C TRP A 148 6.01 15.46 -27.16
N LYS A 149 6.69 15.20 -26.07
CA LYS A 149 7.84 14.31 -25.98
C LYS A 149 7.82 13.56 -24.66
N ASN A 150 8.34 12.34 -24.69
CA ASN A 150 8.63 11.63 -23.46
C ASN A 150 9.81 12.32 -22.75
N ILE A 151 9.80 12.29 -21.40
CA ILE A 151 10.83 12.92 -20.57
C ILE A 151 12.26 12.48 -20.94
N SER A 152 12.44 11.25 -21.42
CA SER A 152 13.75 10.74 -21.87
C SER A 152 14.34 11.53 -23.03
N ASN A 153 13.50 12.13 -23.88
CA ASN A 153 13.88 12.82 -25.12
C ASN A 153 13.93 14.35 -24.99
N LEU A 154 13.90 14.87 -23.78
CA LEU A 154 14.00 16.29 -23.47
C LEU A 154 15.45 16.75 -23.31
N SER A 155 15.70 18.06 -23.44
CA SER A 155 16.98 18.66 -23.07
C SER A 155 17.19 18.60 -21.55
N GLY A 156 18.44 18.78 -21.09
CA GLY A 156 18.78 18.73 -19.67
C GLY A 156 17.93 19.67 -18.82
N GLY A 157 17.83 20.95 -19.18
CA GLY A 157 17.01 21.93 -18.46
C GLY A 157 15.52 21.61 -18.49
N GLU A 158 14.99 21.11 -19.60
CA GLU A 158 13.59 20.67 -19.70
C GLU A 158 13.31 19.46 -18.80
N LYS A 159 14.26 18.51 -18.73
CA LYS A 159 14.16 17.36 -17.78
C LYS A 159 14.12 17.82 -16.35
N THR A 160 15.03 18.73 -15.98
CA THR A 160 15.08 19.28 -14.62
C THR A 160 13.78 19.99 -14.24
N LEU A 161 13.24 20.85 -15.13
CA LEU A 161 11.96 21.52 -14.91
C LEU A 161 10.80 20.54 -14.79
N SER A 162 10.76 19.52 -15.65
CA SER A 162 9.71 18.51 -15.62
C SER A 162 9.76 17.67 -14.33
N SER A 163 10.96 17.27 -13.91
CA SER A 163 11.17 16.53 -12.69
C SER A 163 10.79 17.35 -11.45
N LEU A 164 11.17 18.64 -11.44
CA LEU A 164 10.85 19.55 -10.36
C LEU A 164 9.34 19.81 -10.27
N ALA A 165 8.65 19.99 -11.39
CA ALA A 165 7.20 20.11 -11.41
C ALA A 165 6.50 18.88 -10.84
N LEU A 166 7.02 17.66 -11.12
CA LEU A 166 6.50 16.42 -10.55
C LEU A 166 6.73 16.36 -9.03
N VAL A 167 7.93 16.74 -8.55
CA VAL A 167 8.23 16.78 -7.11
C VAL A 167 7.27 17.76 -6.39
N PHE A 168 7.00 18.91 -6.99
CA PHE A 168 6.07 19.88 -6.42
C PHE A 168 4.60 19.42 -6.46
N ALA A 169 4.21 18.69 -7.49
CA ALA A 169 2.89 18.04 -7.55
C ALA A 169 2.72 16.98 -6.46
N LEU A 170 3.74 16.17 -6.24
CA LEU A 170 3.79 15.19 -5.15
C LEU A 170 3.75 15.87 -3.77
N HIS A 171 4.50 16.96 -3.58
CA HIS A 171 4.46 17.75 -2.35
C HIS A 171 3.05 18.28 -2.06
N HIS A 172 2.34 18.70 -3.08
CA HIS A 172 0.96 19.15 -2.91
C HIS A 172 0.02 18.02 -2.48
N TYR A 173 0.21 16.80 -3.00
CA TYR A 173 -0.62 15.64 -2.67
C TYR A 173 -0.32 15.10 -1.28
N LYS A 174 0.98 14.90 -0.97
CA LYS A 174 1.45 14.45 0.36
C LYS A 174 2.67 15.26 0.77
N PRO A 175 2.47 16.38 1.49
CA PRO A 175 3.58 17.20 1.96
C PRO A 175 4.43 16.42 2.95
N THR A 176 5.76 16.53 2.79
CA THR A 176 6.75 16.05 3.75
C THR A 176 7.27 17.22 4.59
N PRO A 177 7.68 17.01 5.85
CA PRO A 177 8.16 18.09 6.71
C PRO A 177 9.52 18.64 6.29
N LEU A 178 10.32 17.89 5.53
CA LEU A 178 11.68 18.25 5.14
C LEU A 178 11.94 17.91 3.67
N TYR A 179 12.53 18.85 2.94
CA TYR A 179 13.05 18.69 1.57
C TYR A 179 14.51 19.10 1.52
N VAL A 180 15.33 18.25 0.89
CA VAL A 180 16.72 18.55 0.59
C VAL A 180 16.89 18.53 -0.93
N MET A 181 17.29 19.67 -1.48
CA MET A 181 17.43 19.87 -2.92
C MET A 181 18.85 20.32 -3.23
N ASP A 182 19.55 19.54 -4.04
CA ASP A 182 20.93 19.77 -4.40
C ASP A 182 21.05 20.16 -5.88
N GLU A 183 21.60 21.36 -6.16
CA GLU A 183 21.86 21.93 -7.47
C GLU A 183 20.68 21.82 -8.47
N ILE A 184 19.45 21.93 -8.00
CA ILE A 184 18.24 21.80 -8.86
C ILE A 184 18.14 22.90 -9.93
N ASP A 185 18.89 23.97 -9.80
CA ASP A 185 18.92 25.14 -10.66
C ASP A 185 20.11 25.18 -11.63
N ALA A 186 21.02 24.21 -11.57
CA ALA A 186 22.24 24.19 -12.39
C ALA A 186 21.94 24.25 -13.91
N ALA A 187 20.90 23.58 -14.36
CA ALA A 187 20.49 23.51 -15.76
C ALA A 187 19.37 24.50 -16.15
N LEU A 188 18.95 25.38 -15.23
CA LEU A 188 17.86 26.32 -15.44
C LEU A 188 18.38 27.70 -15.89
N ASP A 189 17.57 28.42 -16.65
CA ASP A 189 17.81 29.82 -16.96
C ASP A 189 17.44 30.72 -15.75
N PHE A 190 17.92 31.95 -15.79
CA PHE A 190 17.72 32.93 -14.73
C PHE A 190 16.25 33.11 -14.32
N ARG A 191 15.36 33.18 -15.31
CA ARG A 191 13.93 33.39 -15.08
C ARG A 191 13.29 32.21 -14.36
N ASN A 192 13.59 30.99 -14.82
CA ASN A 192 13.04 29.79 -14.22
C ASN A 192 13.55 29.56 -12.80
N VAL A 193 14.82 29.93 -12.51
CA VAL A 193 15.36 29.90 -11.15
C VAL A 193 14.56 30.83 -10.22
N SER A 194 14.25 32.06 -10.64
CA SER A 194 13.46 32.99 -9.83
C SER A 194 12.04 32.51 -9.57
N ILE A 195 11.40 31.85 -10.55
CA ILE A 195 10.06 31.26 -10.39
C ILE A 195 10.12 30.12 -9.37
N VAL A 196 11.11 29.23 -9.48
CA VAL A 196 11.30 28.11 -8.57
C VAL A 196 11.58 28.62 -7.15
N ALA A 197 12.45 29.61 -6.99
CA ALA A 197 12.77 30.22 -5.69
C ALA A 197 11.53 30.83 -5.02
N SER A 198 10.70 31.55 -5.79
CA SER A 198 9.43 32.11 -5.31
C SER A 198 8.45 31.04 -4.89
N TYR A 199 8.35 29.95 -5.66
CA TYR A 199 7.51 28.80 -5.30
C TYR A 199 7.97 28.13 -4.00
N ILE A 200 9.28 27.85 -3.87
CA ILE A 200 9.85 27.30 -2.64
C ILE A 200 9.53 28.20 -1.45
N LYS A 201 9.74 29.52 -1.58
CA LYS A 201 9.43 30.49 -0.54
C LYS A 201 7.98 30.45 -0.08
N GLU A 202 7.04 30.28 -0.99
CA GLU A 202 5.63 30.14 -0.65
C GLU A 202 5.35 28.83 0.13
N ARG A 203 6.03 27.76 -0.22
CA ARG A 203 5.84 26.44 0.41
C ARG A 203 6.57 26.25 1.73
N THR A 204 7.56 27.05 2.03
CA THR A 204 8.30 26.99 3.31
C THR A 204 7.43 27.28 4.53
N LYS A 205 6.22 27.80 4.36
CA LYS A 205 5.24 27.97 5.45
C LYS A 205 4.83 26.65 6.13
N ASN A 206 4.90 25.54 5.40
CA ASN A 206 4.42 24.24 5.88
C ASN A 206 5.50 23.14 5.90
N ALA A 207 6.71 23.44 5.42
CA ALA A 207 7.80 22.46 5.34
C ALA A 207 9.16 23.17 5.36
N GLN A 208 10.17 22.50 5.87
CA GLN A 208 11.55 22.96 5.83
C GLN A 208 12.19 22.59 4.48
N PHE A 209 12.79 23.57 3.82
CA PHE A 209 13.55 23.35 2.59
C PHE A 209 15.03 23.65 2.83
N ILE A 210 15.88 22.70 2.51
CA ILE A 210 17.34 22.84 2.46
C ILE A 210 17.71 22.82 1.00
N VAL A 211 18.14 23.97 0.47
CA VAL A 211 18.49 24.09 -0.94
C VAL A 211 19.97 24.41 -1.07
N ILE A 212 20.69 23.60 -1.83
CA ILE A 212 22.09 23.80 -2.19
C ILE A 212 22.11 24.41 -3.59
N SER A 213 22.66 25.63 -3.70
CA SER A 213 22.71 26.37 -4.96
C SER A 213 23.86 27.36 -4.99
N LEU A 214 24.34 27.66 -6.19
CA LEU A 214 25.33 28.71 -6.46
C LEU A 214 24.72 29.98 -7.03
N ARG A 215 23.39 30.03 -7.20
CA ARG A 215 22.72 31.13 -7.87
C ARG A 215 22.13 32.14 -6.92
N ASN A 216 22.42 33.43 -7.11
CA ASN A 216 21.94 34.53 -6.29
C ASN A 216 20.43 34.54 -6.14
N ASN A 217 19.69 34.34 -7.24
CA ASN A 217 18.23 34.35 -7.25
C ASN A 217 17.60 33.28 -6.36
N MET A 218 18.32 32.18 -6.10
CA MET A 218 17.82 31.11 -5.26
C MET A 218 17.95 31.48 -3.78
N PHE A 219 19.04 32.09 -3.37
CA PHE A 219 19.29 32.39 -1.97
C PHE A 219 18.86 33.80 -1.52
N GLU A 220 18.55 34.72 -2.44
CA GLU A 220 17.99 36.04 -2.09
C GLU A 220 16.66 35.94 -1.31
N LEU A 221 15.89 34.89 -1.57
CA LEU A 221 14.61 34.61 -0.91
C LEU A 221 14.75 33.73 0.35
N ALA A 222 15.96 33.32 0.70
CA ALA A 222 16.22 32.44 1.84
C ALA A 222 16.02 33.22 3.17
N SER A 223 15.44 32.57 4.17
CA SER A 223 15.36 33.09 5.53
C SER A 223 16.68 32.91 6.28
N ARG A 224 17.46 31.90 5.93
CA ARG A 224 18.79 31.66 6.49
C ARG A 224 19.74 31.21 5.39
N LEU A 225 20.90 31.87 5.36
CA LEU A 225 21.99 31.48 4.44
C LEU A 225 23.14 30.86 5.24
N VAL A 226 23.56 29.68 4.76
CA VAL A 226 24.75 29.01 5.32
C VAL A 226 25.79 28.87 4.21
N GLY A 227 26.92 29.57 4.38
CA GLY A 227 28.05 29.48 3.46
C GLY A 227 29.04 28.40 3.91
N VAL A 228 29.44 27.52 3.00
CA VAL A 228 30.55 26.60 3.23
C VAL A 228 31.69 27.02 2.33
N TYR A 229 32.83 27.35 2.90
CA TYR A 229 33.96 27.82 2.14
C TYR A 229 35.28 27.21 2.66
N LYS A 230 36.26 27.15 1.79
CA LYS A 230 37.62 26.67 2.12
C LYS A 230 38.52 27.87 2.37
N VAL A 231 39.16 27.90 3.53
CA VAL A 231 40.19 28.89 3.83
C VAL A 231 41.59 28.39 3.40
N ASN A 232 41.83 27.09 3.52
CA ASN A 232 43.05 26.41 3.07
C ASN A 232 42.65 25.05 2.47
N HIS A 233 43.54 24.39 1.72
CA HIS A 233 43.31 23.10 1.12
C HIS A 233 42.81 22.01 2.10
N MET A 234 42.98 22.21 3.41
CA MET A 234 42.70 21.21 4.44
C MET A 234 41.52 21.59 5.38
N VAL A 235 40.99 22.81 5.33
CA VAL A 235 39.99 23.29 6.28
C VAL A 235 38.80 23.91 5.55
N SER A 236 37.60 23.40 5.82
CA SER A 236 36.33 24.01 5.42
C SER A 236 35.72 24.76 6.62
N LEU A 237 35.26 25.97 6.42
CA LEU A 237 34.58 26.78 7.43
C LEU A 237 33.10 26.94 7.04
N LEU A 238 32.27 27.12 8.08
CA LEU A 238 30.84 27.41 7.97
C LEU A 238 30.59 28.85 8.43
N ALA A 239 29.95 29.63 7.58
CA ALA A 239 29.41 30.93 7.96
C ALA A 239 27.88 30.88 7.85
N SER A 240 27.18 31.37 8.87
CA SER A 240 25.72 31.39 8.90
C SER A 240 25.24 32.86 9.01
N HIS A 241 24.34 33.22 8.11
CA HIS A 241 23.68 34.53 8.11
C HIS A 241 22.16 34.36 8.17
N THR A 242 21.49 35.04 9.08
CA THR A 242 20.02 35.01 9.22
C THR A 242 19.50 36.35 8.67
N TYR A 243 18.54 36.25 7.73
CA TYR A 243 17.84 37.42 7.24
C TYR A 243 16.55 37.59 8.03
N ASP A 244 16.39 38.69 8.77
CA ASP A 244 15.11 39.06 9.37
C ASP A 244 14.20 39.65 8.28
N ILE A 245 13.08 39.01 8.03
CA ILE A 245 12.07 39.42 7.04
C ILE A 245 11.27 40.66 7.52
N GLY A 246 11.74 41.40 8.49
CA GLY A 246 11.02 42.55 9.07
C GLY A 246 11.64 43.93 8.86
N THR A 247 12.85 44.00 8.39
CA THR A 247 13.49 45.28 8.15
C THR A 247 14.05 45.35 6.74
N ASP A 248 13.44 46.22 6.01
CA ASP A 248 13.87 46.79 4.75
C ASP A 248 15.37 46.72 4.48
N ILE A 249 15.62 46.35 3.21
CA ILE A 249 16.64 47.00 2.42
C ILE A 249 18.06 46.52 2.72
N LEU A 250 18.56 45.91 1.74
CA LEU A 250 19.89 46.15 1.22
C LEU A 250 20.36 47.56 1.59
N ALA A 251 20.61 47.79 2.88
CA ALA A 251 21.56 48.78 3.24
C ALA A 251 22.88 48.28 2.70
N ASP A 252 23.32 48.88 1.61
CA ASP A 252 24.69 48.93 1.18
C ASP A 252 25.60 49.14 2.40
N LYS A 253 25.83 48.08 3.16
CA LYS A 253 27.08 47.97 3.86
C LYS A 253 28.02 47.47 2.79
N GLU A 254 28.61 48.43 2.09
CA GLU A 254 29.94 48.25 1.55
C GLU A 254 30.73 47.45 2.56
N CYS A 255 30.75 46.16 2.38
CA CYS A 255 31.84 45.33 2.86
C CYS A 255 33.05 45.88 2.12
N ASP A 256 33.79 46.73 2.82
CA ASP A 256 35.11 47.20 2.44
C ASP A 256 36.10 46.04 2.49
N ASP A 257 35.92 45.11 1.54
CA ASP A 257 36.73 43.91 1.39
C ASP A 257 37.02 43.67 -0.09
N ARG A 258 37.64 44.64 -0.71
CA ARG A 258 38.30 44.42 -2.02
C ARG A 258 39.40 43.34 -1.94
N GLU A 259 39.89 43.01 -0.77
CA GLU A 259 40.89 41.93 -0.61
C GLU A 259 40.32 40.54 -0.42
N GLN A 260 39.05 40.38 0.00
CA GLN A 260 38.45 39.06 0.20
C GLN A 260 37.81 38.45 -1.06
N ARG A 261 37.58 39.24 -2.13
CA ARG A 261 36.97 38.72 -3.37
C ARG A 261 37.87 37.83 -4.23
N LEU A 262 39.14 37.73 -3.93
CA LEU A 262 40.11 37.03 -4.80
C LEU A 262 40.46 35.60 -4.38
N HIS A 263 39.87 35.10 -3.29
CA HIS A 263 40.26 33.74 -2.79
C HIS A 263 39.12 32.79 -2.52
N TYR A 264 37.86 33.08 -2.89
CA TYR A 264 36.74 32.23 -2.58
C TYR A 264 36.23 31.46 -3.82
N GLY A 265 36.75 30.27 -4.00
CA GLY A 265 35.99 29.21 -4.65
C GLY A 265 34.90 28.73 -3.66
N ALA A 266 33.91 29.58 -3.41
CA ALA A 266 32.92 29.30 -2.40
C ALA A 266 31.82 28.38 -2.99
N CYS A 267 31.67 27.21 -2.43
CA CYS A 267 30.44 26.43 -2.54
C CYS A 267 29.46 27.04 -1.52
N LEU A 268 28.48 27.84 -2.00
CA LEU A 268 27.46 28.42 -1.15
C LEU A 268 26.31 27.42 -0.98
N ILE A 269 26.11 26.95 0.23
CA ILE A 269 24.92 26.14 0.58
C ILE A 269 23.90 27.10 1.17
N SER A 270 22.82 27.34 0.44
CA SER A 270 21.68 28.10 0.94
C SER A 270 20.74 27.18 1.70
N VAL A 271 20.65 27.35 3.01
CA VAL A 271 19.64 26.65 3.81
C VAL A 271 18.47 27.60 4.00
N VAL A 272 17.39 27.37 3.25
CA VAL A 272 16.12 28.08 3.45
C VAL A 272 15.41 27.38 4.60
N CYS A 273 15.66 27.83 5.82
CA CYS A 273 14.88 27.42 6.98
C CYS A 273 13.70 28.38 7.13
N CYS A 274 12.49 27.92 7.03
CA CYS A 274 11.32 28.60 7.56
C CYS A 274 10.85 27.81 8.76
N HIS A 275 10.99 28.41 9.92
CA HIS A 275 10.23 28.10 11.11
C HIS A 275 9.72 29.45 11.63
N ASP A 276 8.40 29.55 11.63
CA ASP A 276 7.67 30.30 12.65
C ASP A 276 6.82 29.29 13.42
#